data_ce38145bc0233032a6aa84021ad6d289
#
_entry.id   ce38145bc0233032a6aa84021ad6d289
#
_cell.length_a   1.000
_cell.length_b   1.000
_cell.length_c   1.000
_cell.angle_alpha   90.00
_cell.angle_beta   90.00
_cell.angle_gamma   90.00
#
_symmetry.space_group_name_H-M   'P 1'
#
loop_
_entity.id
_entity.type
_entity.pdbx_description
1 polymer ?
#
loop_
_entity_poly.entity_id
_entity_poly.type
_entity_poly.pdbx_seq_one_letter_code
_entity_poly.pdbx_strand_id
1 'polypeptide(L)'
;MRTREFLSKLEHDRIVQTIREAESKTSGEIRVFVQRGKLKSDPLAAAQKKFRQLHMHKTRESNAVLIFVVPRAHKFAVVGDKAIHEKCGDEFWQRVVTRMRTHFQNENFSDALVEAIREIGSVMASHFPKTLGNANELPDDVIEG
;
A
#
# COMPACT_ATOMS: atom_id res chain seq x y z
N MET A 1 11.78 -8.98 -14.10
CA MET A 1 10.63 -9.69 -13.53
C MET A 1 9.36 -9.30 -14.25
N ARG A 2 8.54 -10.26 -14.61
CA ARG A 2 7.24 -10.00 -15.21
C ARG A 2 6.20 -9.91 -14.11
N THR A 3 5.13 -9.13 -14.33
CA THR A 3 4.08 -8.95 -13.33
C THR A 3 3.49 -10.28 -12.87
N ARG A 4 3.20 -11.19 -13.78
CA ARG A 4 2.62 -12.51 -13.46
C ARG A 4 3.54 -13.41 -12.62
N GLU A 5 4.85 -13.11 -12.60
CA GLU A 5 5.84 -13.84 -11.83
C GLU A 5 6.12 -13.18 -10.47
N PHE A 6 5.54 -11.99 -10.26
CA PHE A 6 5.80 -11.21 -9.06
C PHE A 6 5.19 -11.85 -7.81
N LEU A 7 3.95 -12.30 -7.92
CA LEU A 7 3.25 -12.91 -6.80
C LEU A 7 2.66 -14.25 -7.20
N SER A 8 3.01 -15.30 -6.46
CA SER A 8 2.29 -16.56 -6.51
C SER A 8 0.94 -16.40 -5.86
N LYS A 9 0.04 -17.38 -6.04
CA LYS A 9 -1.27 -17.39 -5.38
C LYS A 9 -1.12 -17.35 -3.85
N LEU A 10 -0.17 -18.12 -3.31
CA LEU A 10 0.07 -18.16 -1.87
C LEU A 10 0.55 -16.82 -1.34
N GLU A 11 1.45 -16.16 -2.07
CA GLU A 11 1.94 -14.83 -1.71
C GLU A 11 0.83 -13.78 -1.78
N HIS A 12 0.00 -13.86 -2.81
CA HIS A 12 -1.17 -12.98 -2.97
C HIS A 12 -2.09 -13.12 -1.77
N ASP A 13 -2.44 -14.35 -1.38
CA ASP A 13 -3.33 -14.61 -0.25
C ASP A 13 -2.72 -14.11 1.06
N ARG A 14 -1.42 -14.26 1.25
CA ARG A 14 -0.70 -13.75 2.41
C ARG A 14 -0.81 -12.23 2.52
N ILE A 15 -0.67 -11.54 1.41
CA ILE A 15 -0.77 -10.07 1.37
C ILE A 15 -2.20 -9.61 1.67
N VAL A 16 -3.20 -10.24 1.07
CA VAL A 16 -4.60 -9.93 1.33
C VAL A 16 -4.94 -10.14 2.81
N GLN A 17 -4.48 -11.24 3.40
CA GLN A 17 -4.69 -11.52 4.81
C GLN A 17 -4.04 -10.47 5.70
N THR A 18 -2.84 -10.04 5.34
CA THR A 18 -2.12 -8.98 6.08
C THR A 18 -2.88 -7.65 6.03
N ILE A 19 -3.44 -7.31 4.86
CA ILE A 19 -4.29 -6.12 4.71
C ILE A 19 -5.51 -6.20 5.63
N ARG A 20 -6.19 -7.34 5.64
CA ARG A 20 -7.37 -7.55 6.49
C ARG A 20 -7.05 -7.41 7.97
N GLU A 21 -5.94 -8.00 8.40
CA GLU A 21 -5.49 -7.89 9.78
C GLU A 21 -5.19 -6.44 10.18
N ALA A 22 -4.49 -5.70 9.30
CA ALA A 22 -4.17 -4.31 9.53
C ALA A 22 -5.45 -3.47 9.62
N GLU A 23 -6.35 -3.64 8.66
CA GLU A 23 -7.60 -2.87 8.61
C GLU A 23 -8.57 -3.20 9.74
N SER A 24 -8.45 -4.36 10.35
CA SER A 24 -9.31 -4.73 11.48
C SER A 24 -9.13 -3.83 12.70
N LYS A 25 -8.03 -3.09 12.77
CA LYS A 25 -7.65 -2.26 13.92
C LYS A 25 -7.72 -0.76 13.65
N THR A 26 -8.09 -0.38 12.44
CA THR A 26 -8.12 1.03 12.03
C THR A 26 -9.32 1.31 11.14
N SER A 27 -9.78 2.56 11.12
CA SER A 27 -10.77 3.02 10.14
C SER A 27 -10.13 3.27 8.77
N GLY A 28 -8.80 3.27 8.67
CA GLY A 28 -8.09 3.52 7.42
C GLY A 28 -8.15 2.34 6.46
N GLU A 29 -7.82 2.62 5.22
CA GLU A 29 -7.87 1.65 4.12
C GLU A 29 -6.48 1.52 3.50
N ILE A 30 -6.08 0.28 3.19
CA ILE A 30 -4.80 -0.01 2.54
C ILE A 30 -5.06 -0.82 1.28
N ARG A 31 -4.46 -0.39 0.18
CA ARG A 31 -4.52 -1.13 -1.09
C ARG A 31 -3.13 -1.28 -1.69
N VAL A 32 -2.94 -2.39 -2.39
CA VAL A 32 -1.74 -2.65 -3.17
C VAL A 32 -2.14 -2.71 -4.64
N PHE A 33 -1.46 -1.92 -5.47
CA PHE A 33 -1.65 -1.94 -6.92
C PHE A 33 -0.36 -2.38 -7.58
N VAL A 34 -0.44 -3.41 -8.43
CA VAL A 34 0.68 -3.93 -9.19
C VAL A 34 0.50 -3.52 -10.65
N GLN A 35 1.35 -2.64 -11.13
CA GLN A 35 1.31 -2.19 -12.52
C GLN A 35 2.06 -3.14 -13.42
N ARG A 36 1.41 -3.55 -14.50
CA ARG A 36 2.03 -4.37 -15.54
C ARG A 36 2.84 -3.49 -16.50
N GLY A 37 3.91 -4.07 -17.04
CA GLY A 37 4.69 -3.43 -18.07
C GLY A 37 5.59 -2.33 -17.58
N LYS A 38 5.88 -1.39 -18.48
CA LYS A 38 6.83 -0.32 -18.24
C LYS A 38 6.24 0.84 -17.46
N LEU A 39 7.08 1.47 -16.67
CA LEU A 39 6.75 2.74 -16.02
C LEU A 39 7.13 3.88 -16.97
N LYS A 40 6.15 4.74 -17.27
CA LYS A 40 6.34 5.87 -18.21
C LYS A 40 6.64 7.19 -17.53
N SER A 41 6.56 7.23 -16.21
CA SER A 41 6.77 8.44 -15.42
C SER A 41 7.44 8.10 -14.11
N ASP A 42 7.71 9.12 -13.30
CA ASP A 42 8.19 8.91 -11.94
C ASP A 42 7.24 8.01 -11.14
N PRO A 43 7.74 7.03 -10.37
CA PRO A 43 6.89 6.13 -9.60
C PRO A 43 5.89 6.83 -8.68
N LEU A 44 6.33 7.89 -7.99
CA LEU A 44 5.45 8.64 -7.09
C LEU A 44 4.34 9.34 -7.86
N ALA A 45 4.67 9.99 -8.99
CA ALA A 45 3.67 10.65 -9.83
C ALA A 45 2.65 9.64 -10.37
N ALA A 46 3.12 8.47 -10.83
CA ALA A 46 2.25 7.41 -11.32
C ALA A 46 1.35 6.88 -10.20
N ALA A 47 1.88 6.72 -9.00
CA ALA A 47 1.13 6.26 -7.83
C ALA A 47 0.05 7.26 -7.44
N GLN A 48 0.36 8.56 -7.45
CA GLN A 48 -0.60 9.62 -7.14
C GLN A 48 -1.75 9.65 -8.14
N LYS A 49 -1.44 9.47 -9.42
CA LYS A 49 -2.46 9.38 -10.47
C LYS A 49 -3.36 8.15 -10.25
N LYS A 50 -2.77 7.00 -9.94
CA LYS A 50 -3.51 5.77 -9.68
C LYS A 50 -4.39 5.90 -8.44
N PHE A 51 -3.89 6.54 -7.39
CA PHE A 51 -4.64 6.82 -6.17
C PHE A 51 -5.95 7.54 -6.48
N ARG A 52 -5.90 8.56 -7.33
CA ARG A 52 -7.08 9.30 -7.76
C ARG A 52 -7.98 8.46 -8.66
N GLN A 53 -7.42 7.71 -9.60
CA GLN A 53 -8.18 6.84 -10.49
C GLN A 53 -8.97 5.77 -9.74
N LEU A 54 -8.42 5.27 -8.62
CA LEU A 54 -9.07 4.30 -7.76
C LEU A 54 -10.01 4.92 -6.74
N HIS A 55 -10.21 6.25 -6.80
CA HIS A 55 -11.08 7.01 -5.89
C HIS A 55 -10.68 6.89 -4.41
N MET A 56 -9.41 6.64 -4.13
CA MET A 56 -8.92 6.49 -2.77
C MET A 56 -8.93 7.81 -1.98
N HIS A 57 -8.98 8.93 -2.67
CA HIS A 57 -9.10 10.26 -2.05
C HIS A 57 -10.50 10.57 -1.52
N LYS A 58 -11.46 9.66 -1.71
CA LYS A 58 -12.86 9.86 -1.34
C LYS A 58 -13.28 9.16 -0.05
N THR A 59 -12.34 8.68 0.76
CA THR A 59 -12.67 8.11 2.07
C THR A 59 -13.04 9.24 3.05
N ARG A 60 -13.90 8.92 4.02
CA ARG A 60 -14.44 9.92 4.95
C ARG A 60 -13.35 10.61 5.77
N GLU A 61 -12.34 9.88 6.21
CA GLU A 61 -11.30 10.41 7.10
C GLU A 61 -10.00 10.77 6.39
N SER A 62 -9.96 10.68 5.05
CA SER A 62 -8.78 10.95 4.24
C SER A 62 -7.55 10.16 4.72
N ASN A 63 -7.75 8.89 5.00
CA ASN A 63 -6.74 8.01 5.60
C ASN A 63 -6.48 6.74 4.81
N ALA A 64 -6.67 6.79 3.50
CA ALA A 64 -6.32 5.67 2.61
C ALA A 64 -4.83 5.70 2.26
N VAL A 65 -4.24 4.52 2.09
CA VAL A 65 -2.84 4.36 1.69
C VAL A 65 -2.76 3.41 0.50
N LEU A 66 -2.05 3.83 -0.53
CA LEU A 66 -1.77 3.00 -1.71
C LEU A 66 -0.30 2.62 -1.74
N ILE A 67 -0.04 1.33 -1.84
CA ILE A 67 1.29 0.81 -2.14
C ILE A 67 1.29 0.44 -3.63
N PHE A 68 2.05 1.19 -4.41
CA PHE A 68 2.10 1.09 -5.87
C PHE A 68 3.41 0.41 -6.27
N VAL A 69 3.32 -0.69 -7.00
CA VAL A 69 4.49 -1.52 -7.33
C VAL A 69 4.56 -1.73 -8.83
N VAL A 70 5.74 -1.58 -9.41
CA VAL A 70 6.02 -1.82 -10.83
C VAL A 70 7.14 -2.87 -10.90
N PRO A 71 6.81 -4.17 -10.87
CA PRO A 71 7.81 -5.24 -10.77
C PRO A 71 8.82 -5.21 -11.90
N ARG A 72 8.37 -4.99 -13.12
CA ARG A 72 9.24 -4.98 -14.30
C ARG A 72 10.30 -3.88 -14.23
N ALA A 73 9.99 -2.75 -13.63
CA ALA A 73 10.92 -1.63 -13.46
C ALA A 73 11.69 -1.70 -12.14
N HIS A 74 11.37 -2.65 -11.26
CA HIS A 74 11.89 -2.74 -9.88
C HIS A 74 11.66 -1.44 -9.12
N LYS A 75 10.51 -0.79 -9.36
CA LYS A 75 10.14 0.48 -8.75
C LYS A 75 8.86 0.35 -7.93
N PHE A 76 8.71 1.21 -6.97
CA PHE A 76 7.51 1.30 -6.14
C PHE A 76 7.35 2.71 -5.59
N ALA A 77 6.16 3.00 -5.09
CA ALA A 77 5.89 4.23 -4.34
C ALA A 77 4.78 3.97 -3.34
N VAL A 78 4.73 4.75 -2.28
CA VAL A 78 3.67 4.68 -1.27
C VAL A 78 3.03 6.06 -1.19
N VAL A 79 1.69 6.10 -1.31
CA VAL A 79 0.92 7.34 -1.25
C VAL A 79 -0.07 7.24 -0.09
N GLY A 80 0.09 8.12 0.90
CA GLY A 80 -0.90 8.28 1.96
C GLY A 80 -1.78 9.49 1.66
N ASP A 81 -3.07 9.37 1.92
CA ASP A 81 -3.98 10.49 1.77
C ASP A 81 -3.65 11.56 2.81
N LYS A 82 -4.26 12.72 2.65
CA LYS A 82 -3.92 13.93 3.37
C LYS A 82 -3.85 13.76 4.89
N ALA A 83 -4.87 13.21 5.51
CA ALA A 83 -4.91 13.08 6.97
C ALA A 83 -3.85 12.09 7.49
N ILE A 84 -3.68 10.95 6.83
CA ILE A 84 -2.68 9.97 7.27
C ILE A 84 -1.26 10.48 7.02
N HIS A 85 -1.04 11.19 5.93
CA HIS A 85 0.26 11.78 5.62
C HIS A 85 0.66 12.80 6.69
N GLU A 86 -0.25 13.69 7.07
CA GLU A 86 -0.02 14.71 8.10
C GLU A 86 0.28 14.09 9.47
N LYS A 87 -0.44 13.03 9.85
CA LYS A 87 -0.27 12.39 11.15
C LYS A 87 1.03 11.62 11.28
N CYS A 88 1.47 10.96 10.20
CA CYS A 88 2.67 10.13 10.24
C CYS A 88 3.97 10.92 10.09
N GLY A 89 3.94 11.99 9.28
CA GLY A 89 5.13 12.79 8.97
C GLY A 89 6.06 12.13 7.96
N ASP A 90 6.95 12.93 7.39
CA ASP A 90 7.83 12.50 6.29
C ASP A 90 8.80 11.41 6.69
N GLU A 91 9.34 11.46 7.90
CA GLU A 91 10.32 10.47 8.38
C GLU A 91 9.75 9.06 8.38
N PHE A 92 8.50 8.91 8.78
CA PHE A 92 7.82 7.61 8.78
C PHE A 92 7.78 7.02 7.38
N TRP A 93 7.32 7.82 6.40
CA TRP A 93 7.19 7.37 5.01
C TRP A 93 8.55 7.03 4.41
N GLN A 94 9.58 7.80 4.74
CA GLN A 94 10.94 7.52 4.28
C GLN A 94 11.48 6.20 4.84
N ARG A 95 11.18 5.89 6.10
CA ARG A 95 11.58 4.61 6.70
C ARG A 95 10.90 3.42 6.01
N VAL A 96 9.61 3.53 5.75
CA VAL A 96 8.85 2.49 5.04
C VAL A 96 9.46 2.26 3.65
N VAL A 97 9.69 3.32 2.90
CA VAL A 97 10.27 3.26 1.56
C VAL A 97 11.67 2.64 1.58
N THR A 98 12.50 3.03 2.54
CA THR A 98 13.87 2.50 2.67
C THR A 98 13.87 1.00 2.93
N ARG A 99 13.00 0.51 3.82
CA ARG A 99 12.88 -0.92 4.10
C ARG A 99 12.36 -1.70 2.90
N MET A 100 11.37 -1.18 2.21
CA MET A 100 10.86 -1.80 0.99
C MET A 100 11.95 -1.90 -0.07
N ARG A 101 12.75 -0.85 -0.23
CA ARG A 101 13.84 -0.84 -1.20
C ARG A 101 14.86 -1.94 -0.92
N THR A 102 15.23 -2.13 0.33
CA THR A 102 16.16 -3.19 0.74
C THR A 102 15.61 -4.57 0.37
N HIS A 103 14.36 -4.84 0.69
CA HIS A 103 13.73 -6.12 0.34
C HIS A 103 13.61 -6.32 -1.18
N PHE A 104 13.27 -5.26 -1.92
CA PHE A 104 13.16 -5.33 -3.38
C PHE A 104 14.51 -5.62 -4.04
N GLN A 105 15.60 -5.05 -3.51
CA GLN A 105 16.95 -5.33 -4.00
C GLN A 105 17.34 -6.78 -3.79
N ASN A 106 16.83 -7.41 -2.74
CA ASN A 106 17.07 -8.82 -2.42
C ASN A 106 15.99 -9.75 -2.97
N GLU A 107 15.10 -9.23 -3.80
CA GLU A 107 13.97 -9.96 -4.41
C GLU A 107 12.99 -10.57 -3.39
N ASN A 108 12.92 -10.01 -2.20
CA ASN A 108 11.98 -10.43 -1.14
C ASN A 108 10.69 -9.60 -1.24
N PHE A 109 9.97 -9.74 -2.33
CA PHE A 109 8.83 -8.88 -2.66
C PHE A 109 7.64 -9.05 -1.71
N SER A 110 7.30 -10.29 -1.37
CA SER A 110 6.21 -10.55 -0.43
C SER A 110 6.51 -9.98 0.94
N ASP A 111 7.74 -10.18 1.42
CA ASP A 111 8.17 -9.66 2.72
C ASP A 111 8.15 -8.14 2.74
N ALA A 112 8.57 -7.50 1.64
CA ALA A 112 8.53 -6.05 1.53
C ALA A 112 7.10 -5.53 1.72
N LEU A 113 6.14 -6.13 1.03
CA LEU A 113 4.75 -5.72 1.09
C LEU A 113 4.14 -6.03 2.46
N VAL A 114 4.36 -7.22 3.00
CA VAL A 114 3.82 -7.62 4.29
C VAL A 114 4.33 -6.71 5.42
N GLU A 115 5.63 -6.46 5.46
CA GLU A 115 6.21 -5.58 6.48
C GLU A 115 5.71 -4.15 6.35
N ALA A 116 5.61 -3.63 5.13
CA ALA A 116 5.09 -2.27 4.89
C ALA A 116 3.65 -2.15 5.36
N ILE A 117 2.80 -3.13 5.03
CA ILE A 117 1.40 -3.13 5.44
C ILE A 117 1.28 -3.18 6.96
N ARG A 118 2.07 -4.01 7.63
CA ARG A 118 2.06 -4.10 9.09
C ARG A 118 2.50 -2.82 9.75
N GLU A 119 3.56 -2.20 9.26
CA GLU A 119 4.10 -0.96 9.81
C GLU A 119 3.12 0.20 9.61
N ILE A 120 2.59 0.34 8.39
CA ILE A 120 1.59 1.36 8.07
C ILE A 120 0.32 1.11 8.91
N GLY A 121 -0.14 -0.12 8.98
CA GLY A 121 -1.33 -0.50 9.74
C GLY A 121 -1.21 -0.19 11.23
N SER A 122 -0.04 -0.41 11.81
CA SER A 122 0.22 -0.11 13.22
C SER A 122 0.08 1.39 13.51
N VAL A 123 0.66 2.23 12.65
CA VAL A 123 0.57 3.68 12.80
C VAL A 123 -0.86 4.16 12.55
N MET A 124 -1.54 3.60 11.56
CA MET A 124 -2.94 3.91 11.28
C MET A 124 -3.83 3.56 12.47
N ALA A 125 -3.62 2.41 13.10
CA ALA A 125 -4.38 2.01 14.28
C ALA A 125 -4.20 2.97 15.45
N SER A 126 -3.01 3.56 15.57
CA SER A 126 -2.70 4.54 16.60
C SER A 126 -3.44 5.87 16.38
N HIS A 127 -3.48 6.35 15.13
CA HIS A 127 -4.07 7.65 14.80
C HIS A 127 -5.53 7.58 14.34
N PHE A 128 -5.93 6.46 13.78
CA PHE A 128 -7.27 6.23 13.23
C PHE A 128 -7.79 4.87 13.71
N PRO A 129 -8.07 4.71 15.01
CA PRO A 129 -8.54 3.43 15.53
C PRO A 129 -9.90 3.06 14.94
N LYS A 130 -10.14 1.77 14.81
CA LYS A 130 -11.44 1.29 14.35
C LYS A 130 -12.48 1.53 15.43
N THR A 131 -13.60 2.14 15.03
CA THR A 131 -14.72 2.40 15.93
C THR A 131 -15.92 1.57 15.51
N LEU A 132 -16.86 1.41 16.44
CA LEU A 132 -18.12 0.72 16.14
C LEU A 132 -18.83 1.45 15.00
N GLY A 133 -19.23 0.71 13.96
CA GLY A 133 -19.91 1.27 12.81
C GLY A 133 -19.02 1.66 11.63
N ASN A 134 -17.71 1.55 11.76
CA ASN A 134 -16.82 1.73 10.59
C ASN A 134 -17.07 0.62 9.57
N ALA A 135 -17.24 1.02 8.32
CA ALA A 135 -17.39 0.11 7.20
C ALA A 135 -16.10 0.10 6.36
N ASN A 136 -15.81 -1.04 5.74
CA ASN A 136 -14.73 -1.12 4.78
C ASN A 136 -15.18 -0.43 3.49
N GLU A 137 -14.58 0.70 3.15
CA GLU A 137 -14.96 1.53 2.02
C GLU A 137 -14.28 1.11 0.72
N LEU A 138 -13.17 0.36 0.80
CA LEU A 138 -12.39 -0.09 -0.34
C LEU A 138 -12.16 -1.60 -0.25
N PRO A 139 -12.02 -2.31 -1.39
CA PRO A 139 -11.76 -3.75 -1.36
C PRO A 139 -10.41 -4.11 -0.73
N ASP A 140 -10.37 -5.20 0.02
CA ASP A 140 -9.15 -5.75 0.65
C ASP A 140 -8.45 -6.69 -0.33
N ASP A 141 -7.97 -6.16 -1.43
CA ASP A 141 -7.39 -7.01 -2.47
C ASP A 141 -6.13 -6.39 -3.03
N VAL A 142 -5.37 -7.22 -3.75
CA VAL A 142 -4.26 -6.76 -4.59
C VAL A 142 -4.84 -6.53 -5.98
N ILE A 143 -4.72 -5.31 -6.46
CA ILE A 143 -5.24 -4.93 -7.78
C ILE A 143 -4.09 -4.98 -8.77
N GLU A 144 -4.33 -5.61 -9.92
CA GLU A 144 -3.38 -5.69 -11.01
C GLU A 144 -3.93 -4.99 -12.24
N GLY A 145 -3.06 -4.25 -12.90
CA GLY A 145 -3.49 -3.54 -14.08
C GLY A 145 -2.37 -3.14 -15.03
#